data_78bfca13a6f8fba2ed98533c13701098
#
_entry.id   78bfca13a6f8fba2ed98533c13701098
#
_cell.length_a   1.000
_cell.length_b   1.000
_cell.length_c   1.000
_cell.angle_alpha   90.00
_cell.angle_beta   90.00
_cell.angle_gamma   90.00
#
_symmetry.space_group_name_H-M   'P 1'
#
loop_
_entity.id
_entity.type
_entity.pdbx_description
1 polymer ?
#
loop_
_entity_poly.entity_id
_entity_poly.type
_entity_poly.pdbx_seq_one_letter_code
_entity_poly.pdbx_strand_id
1 'polypeptide(L)'
;MERQLKPWPALWALVIGFFMILIDTTIVSVANPSIMKGLNLGTDYNAVIWVTSAYLLAYAVPLLITGRLGDRFGPKNLYLIGLVIFTAASAWCGFAGTIGVLIAARVVQGLGAALMTPQTMAVITRIFPPERRGAAMGLWGAVAGVATLVGPLLGGVLVDSLGWEWIFFINVPVGIVAFILAMRLVPKLPTHTHSFDILGVILSAVGMFLLVFGIQEGGTYDWGVIWGPISVWGLIIAGIVVLAAFVVWQAFNKKEPLLPLPLFRDRNFSLSNGAITTVGFAVTCMALPLVFYFQTVRGLTPTESALMLAPTAILSGVLAPFVGRLIDKVNPRNIATPALVLFAFALFLYSRMLSPDVNIFLLLIPSALLGIAMSGVWGPISTTATRNLPISQAGAGSGVFNTTRQIGAVLGSASIAALISGRLAVDLPKVPGGAANASEAAAGTELPQILHAGFTQAMSEALLLPAAVAFLGALVVVWWERPKPPAWAKPAAAGAPGAQTGAAPAGQPETVGATAPTHGAHAAPAPVDAVPHGSHAAEVAPATDAGPGEEPPHGVHAAPVAD
;
A
#
# COMPACT_ATOMS: atom_id res chain seq x y z
N MET A 1 -32.87 7.00 4.24
CA MET A 1 -32.20 7.29 2.94
C MET A 1 -30.92 6.47 2.89
N GLU A 2 -30.94 5.31 2.27
CA GLU A 2 -29.73 4.55 1.93
C GLU A 2 -28.96 5.39 0.89
N ARG A 3 -27.85 5.99 1.31
CA ARG A 3 -26.93 6.65 0.38
C ARG A 3 -26.44 5.59 -0.60
N GLN A 4 -26.87 5.67 -1.85
CA GLN A 4 -26.34 4.78 -2.90
C GLN A 4 -24.82 4.74 -2.80
N LEU A 5 -24.31 3.54 -2.56
CA LEU A 5 -22.87 3.28 -2.50
C LEU A 5 -22.25 3.68 -3.84
N LYS A 6 -21.41 4.72 -3.82
CA LYS A 6 -20.62 5.13 -4.98
C LYS A 6 -19.18 4.61 -4.80
N PRO A 7 -18.85 3.41 -5.30
CA PRO A 7 -17.58 2.76 -4.97
C PRO A 7 -16.35 3.50 -5.53
N TRP A 8 -16.43 4.08 -6.74
CA TRP A 8 -15.31 4.80 -7.36
C TRP A 8 -14.90 6.08 -6.62
N PRO A 9 -15.82 6.99 -6.24
CA PRO A 9 -15.47 8.14 -5.42
C PRO A 9 -14.85 7.76 -4.06
N ALA A 10 -15.33 6.69 -3.42
CA ALA A 10 -14.75 6.19 -2.18
C ALA A 10 -13.32 5.68 -2.40
N LEU A 11 -13.08 4.97 -3.51
CA LEU A 11 -11.75 4.50 -3.88
C LEU A 11 -10.77 5.67 -4.08
N TRP A 12 -11.15 6.70 -4.83
CA TRP A 12 -10.29 7.87 -5.06
C TRP A 12 -9.93 8.57 -3.74
N ALA A 13 -10.89 8.71 -2.82
CA ALA A 13 -10.62 9.30 -1.51
C ALA A 13 -9.59 8.50 -0.69
N LEU A 14 -9.64 7.17 -0.76
CA LEU A 14 -8.69 6.30 -0.06
C LEU A 14 -7.31 6.26 -0.74
N VAL A 15 -7.30 6.30 -2.06
CA VAL A 15 -6.08 6.24 -2.87
C VAL A 15 -5.23 7.50 -2.70
N ILE A 16 -5.82 8.68 -2.48
CA ILE A 16 -5.07 9.92 -2.18
C ILE A 16 -4.22 9.74 -0.92
N GLY A 17 -4.79 9.24 0.18
CA GLY A 17 -4.00 9.00 1.40
C GLY A 17 -2.98 7.87 1.24
N PHE A 18 -3.29 6.84 0.46
CA PHE A 18 -2.32 5.79 0.15
C PHE A 18 -1.15 6.32 -0.70
N PHE A 19 -1.43 7.15 -1.69
CA PHE A 19 -0.42 7.84 -2.49
C PHE A 19 0.49 8.72 -1.63
N MET A 20 -0.08 9.47 -0.68
CA MET A 20 0.66 10.29 0.26
C MET A 20 1.65 9.44 1.10
N ILE A 21 1.23 8.27 1.63
CA ILE A 21 2.10 7.35 2.35
C ILE A 21 3.28 6.88 1.48
N LEU A 22 3.01 6.56 0.22
CA LEU A 22 4.03 6.05 -0.69
C LEU A 22 5.03 7.13 -1.12
N ILE A 23 4.55 8.35 -1.39
CA ILE A 23 5.43 9.50 -1.64
C ILE A 23 6.30 9.76 -0.42
N ASP A 24 5.73 9.82 0.78
CA ASP A 24 6.46 10.08 2.02
C ASP A 24 7.59 9.07 2.25
N THR A 25 7.37 7.80 1.89
CA THR A 25 8.39 6.75 2.00
C THR A 25 9.58 6.98 1.06
N THR A 26 9.35 7.55 -0.12
CA THR A 26 10.38 7.71 -1.17
C THR A 26 11.02 9.10 -1.17
N ILE A 27 10.29 10.13 -0.78
CA ILE A 27 10.74 11.54 -0.80
C ILE A 27 11.88 11.79 0.20
N VAL A 28 11.83 11.15 1.38
CA VAL A 28 12.83 11.35 2.45
C VAL A 28 14.22 10.91 2.03
N SER A 29 14.33 9.87 1.18
CA SER A 29 15.65 9.38 0.72
C SER A 29 16.44 10.44 -0.04
N VAL A 30 15.76 11.32 -0.77
CA VAL A 30 16.39 12.45 -1.51
C VAL A 30 16.80 13.58 -0.56
N ALA A 31 16.07 13.76 0.53
CA ALA A 31 16.29 14.85 1.49
C ALA A 31 17.39 14.55 2.52
N ASN A 32 17.88 13.31 2.63
CA ASN A 32 18.85 12.91 3.64
C ASN A 32 20.07 13.83 3.75
N PRO A 33 20.78 14.22 2.66
CA PRO A 33 21.90 15.12 2.75
C PRO A 33 21.52 16.52 3.27
N SER A 34 20.35 17.02 2.88
CA SER A 34 19.84 18.32 3.31
C SER A 34 19.39 18.32 4.78
N ILE A 35 18.83 17.21 5.25
CA ILE A 35 18.52 16.99 6.67
C ILE A 35 19.78 16.99 7.51
N MET A 36 20.85 16.29 7.05
CA MET A 36 22.14 16.27 7.72
C MET A 36 22.70 17.70 7.88
N LYS A 37 22.68 18.45 6.81
CA LYS A 37 23.17 19.84 6.79
C LYS A 37 22.29 20.76 7.64
N GLY A 38 20.96 20.64 7.52
CA GLY A 38 20.01 21.51 8.24
C GLY A 38 20.00 21.28 9.75
N LEU A 39 20.21 20.04 10.20
CA LEU A 39 20.27 19.71 11.63
C LEU A 39 21.70 19.66 12.19
N ASN A 40 22.72 20.10 11.42
CA ASN A 40 24.13 20.15 11.82
C ASN A 40 24.69 18.82 12.36
N LEU A 41 24.35 17.70 11.70
CA LEU A 41 24.71 16.35 12.17
C LEU A 41 26.16 15.97 11.84
N GLY A 42 26.91 16.81 11.12
CA GLY A 42 28.29 16.51 10.71
C GLY A 42 28.36 15.24 9.84
N THR A 43 29.08 14.22 10.32
CA THR A 43 29.26 12.94 9.63
C THR A 43 28.41 11.79 10.24
N ASP A 44 27.41 12.12 11.07
CA ASP A 44 26.54 11.09 11.67
C ASP A 44 25.46 10.61 10.68
N TYR A 45 25.89 9.80 9.71
CA TYR A 45 25.00 9.17 8.74
C TYR A 45 23.98 8.22 9.38
N ASN A 46 24.35 7.57 10.50
CA ASN A 46 23.45 6.63 11.17
C ASN A 46 22.20 7.31 11.70
N ALA A 47 22.35 8.52 12.24
CA ALA A 47 21.21 9.30 12.73
C ALA A 47 20.18 9.58 11.63
N VAL A 48 20.64 9.89 10.40
CA VAL A 48 19.74 10.17 9.26
C VAL A 48 19.09 8.89 8.73
N ILE A 49 19.82 7.80 8.69
CA ILE A 49 19.25 6.49 8.31
C ILE A 49 18.09 6.15 9.24
N TRP A 50 18.19 6.45 10.53
CA TRP A 50 17.13 6.23 11.51
C TRP A 50 15.84 7.01 11.23
N VAL A 51 15.88 8.15 10.54
CA VAL A 51 14.68 8.90 10.11
C VAL A 51 13.77 8.01 9.24
N THR A 52 14.38 7.25 8.33
CA THR A 52 13.64 6.31 7.46
C THR A 52 13.35 4.99 8.16
N SER A 53 14.34 4.42 8.87
CA SER A 53 14.23 3.13 9.55
C SER A 53 13.16 3.12 10.64
N ALA A 54 13.10 4.18 11.47
CA ALA A 54 12.11 4.31 12.53
C ALA A 54 10.67 4.35 11.98
N TYR A 55 10.47 5.08 10.88
CA TYR A 55 9.19 5.09 10.18
C TYR A 55 8.80 3.71 9.65
N LEU A 56 9.72 3.05 8.92
CA LEU A 56 9.44 1.74 8.32
C LEU A 56 9.17 0.68 9.38
N LEU A 57 9.89 0.71 10.51
CA LEU A 57 9.69 -0.19 11.63
C LEU A 57 8.31 0.04 12.28
N ALA A 58 8.00 1.30 12.61
CA ALA A 58 6.71 1.68 13.18
C ALA A 58 5.53 1.44 12.21
N TYR A 59 5.78 1.45 10.90
CA TYR A 59 4.82 1.10 9.88
C TYR A 59 4.63 -0.42 9.77
N ALA A 60 5.71 -1.21 9.72
CA ALA A 60 5.64 -2.65 9.44
C ALA A 60 5.04 -3.45 10.61
N VAL A 61 5.47 -3.15 11.85
CA VAL A 61 5.12 -3.92 13.04
C VAL A 61 3.60 -4.02 13.28
N PRO A 62 2.81 -2.93 13.23
CA PRO A 62 1.39 -3.00 13.56
C PRO A 62 0.49 -3.38 12.38
N LEU A 63 0.99 -3.58 11.16
CA LEU A 63 0.16 -3.85 9.96
C LEU A 63 -0.83 -5.00 10.15
N LEU A 64 -0.39 -6.10 10.77
CA LEU A 64 -1.24 -7.25 11.03
C LEU A 64 -2.34 -6.91 12.03
N ILE A 65 -1.98 -6.19 13.08
CA ILE A 65 -2.88 -5.76 14.15
C ILE A 65 -3.93 -4.78 13.61
N THR A 66 -3.50 -3.80 12.82
CA THR A 66 -4.36 -2.74 12.28
C THR A 66 -5.36 -3.28 11.27
N GLY A 67 -5.02 -4.35 10.54
CA GLY A 67 -5.97 -5.07 9.70
C GLY A 67 -7.16 -5.61 10.53
N ARG A 68 -6.88 -6.26 11.67
CA ARG A 68 -7.91 -6.80 12.56
C ARG A 68 -8.69 -5.70 13.30
N LEU A 69 -7.99 -4.63 13.68
CA LEU A 69 -8.66 -3.45 14.26
C LEU A 69 -9.70 -2.86 13.31
N GLY A 70 -9.43 -2.88 11.99
CA GLY A 70 -10.37 -2.45 10.96
C GLY A 70 -11.65 -3.26 10.90
N ASP A 71 -11.56 -4.57 11.09
CA ASP A 71 -12.73 -5.44 11.13
C ASP A 71 -13.61 -5.14 12.35
N ARG A 72 -13.01 -4.77 13.49
CA ARG A 72 -13.71 -4.49 14.75
C ARG A 72 -14.27 -3.07 14.84
N PHE A 73 -13.47 -2.05 14.54
CA PHE A 73 -13.83 -0.62 14.73
C PHE A 73 -14.33 0.05 13.45
N GLY A 74 -14.32 -0.68 12.34
CA GLY A 74 -14.69 -0.19 11.04
C GLY A 74 -13.51 0.42 10.27
N PRO A 75 -13.30 0.00 9.01
CA PRO A 75 -12.14 0.43 8.24
C PRO A 75 -12.11 1.94 7.96
N LYS A 76 -13.28 2.57 7.79
CA LYS A 76 -13.37 4.03 7.62
C LYS A 76 -12.84 4.79 8.83
N ASN A 77 -13.27 4.42 10.03
CA ASN A 77 -12.87 5.12 11.25
C ASN A 77 -11.36 4.98 11.47
N LEU A 78 -10.83 3.77 11.30
CA LEU A 78 -9.41 3.51 11.47
C LEU A 78 -8.57 4.25 10.43
N TYR A 79 -9.02 4.29 9.18
CA TYR A 79 -8.39 5.08 8.13
C TYR A 79 -8.34 6.57 8.48
N LEU A 80 -9.45 7.14 8.95
CA LEU A 80 -9.51 8.57 9.32
C LEU A 80 -8.62 8.88 10.54
N ILE A 81 -8.59 8.01 11.55
CA ILE A 81 -7.69 8.16 12.71
C ILE A 81 -6.23 8.10 12.24
N GLY A 82 -5.87 7.11 11.43
CA GLY A 82 -4.53 6.97 10.88
C GLY A 82 -4.12 8.19 10.04
N LEU A 83 -5.03 8.73 9.25
CA LEU A 83 -4.80 9.91 8.42
C LEU A 83 -4.55 11.17 9.27
N VAL A 84 -5.31 11.37 10.35
CA VAL A 84 -5.06 12.47 11.31
C VAL A 84 -3.70 12.33 11.97
N ILE A 85 -3.37 11.13 12.48
CA ILE A 85 -2.07 10.85 13.12
C ILE A 85 -0.94 11.07 12.11
N PHE A 86 -1.04 10.55 10.90
CA PHE A 86 -0.04 10.71 9.85
C PHE A 86 0.20 12.18 9.51
N THR A 87 -0.88 12.93 9.28
CA THR A 87 -0.82 14.34 8.87
C THR A 87 -0.26 15.24 9.99
N ALA A 88 -0.69 15.02 11.23
CA ALA A 88 -0.19 15.75 12.38
C ALA A 88 1.29 15.44 12.67
N ALA A 89 1.67 14.15 12.58
CA ALA A 89 3.06 13.74 12.73
C ALA A 89 3.94 14.26 11.59
N SER A 90 3.43 14.34 10.36
CA SER A 90 4.14 14.94 9.25
C SER A 90 4.40 16.44 9.49
N ALA A 91 3.41 17.18 9.95
CA ALA A 91 3.62 18.57 10.38
C ALA A 91 4.69 18.66 11.49
N TRP A 92 4.64 17.76 12.46
CA TRP A 92 5.64 17.69 13.53
C TRP A 92 7.05 17.41 13.00
N CYS A 93 7.20 16.51 12.00
CA CYS A 93 8.49 16.30 11.31
C CYS A 93 9.04 17.60 10.71
N GLY A 94 8.19 18.41 10.05
CA GLY A 94 8.60 19.69 9.45
C GLY A 94 9.01 20.74 10.46
N PHE A 95 8.56 20.66 11.72
CA PHE A 95 8.97 21.54 12.82
C PHE A 95 10.11 20.97 13.67
N ALA A 96 10.71 19.85 13.29
CA ALA A 96 11.74 19.20 14.08
C ALA A 96 13.06 20.00 14.07
N GLY A 97 13.45 20.55 15.21
CA GLY A 97 14.72 21.26 15.38
C GLY A 97 15.91 20.36 15.75
N THR A 98 15.68 19.07 16.01
CA THR A 98 16.71 18.07 16.31
C THR A 98 16.39 16.73 15.69
N ILE A 99 17.43 15.94 15.44
CA ILE A 99 17.28 14.60 14.84
C ILE A 99 16.43 13.67 15.72
N GLY A 100 16.57 13.73 17.04
CA GLY A 100 15.77 12.90 17.96
C GLY A 100 14.27 13.22 17.88
N VAL A 101 13.90 14.50 17.78
CA VAL A 101 12.51 14.94 17.58
C VAL A 101 11.99 14.46 16.23
N LEU A 102 12.81 14.56 15.17
CA LEU A 102 12.44 14.07 13.83
C LEU A 102 12.19 12.56 13.84
N ILE A 103 13.07 11.77 14.45
CA ILE A 103 12.91 10.32 14.57
C ILE A 103 11.63 9.96 15.35
N ALA A 104 11.39 10.64 16.48
CA ALA A 104 10.16 10.42 17.28
C ALA A 104 8.89 10.73 16.47
N ALA A 105 8.87 11.84 15.74
CA ALA A 105 7.76 12.21 14.86
C ALA A 105 7.56 11.18 13.73
N ARG A 106 8.66 10.64 13.17
CA ARG A 106 8.62 9.57 12.15
C ARG A 106 8.03 8.26 12.69
N VAL A 107 8.31 7.89 13.94
CA VAL A 107 7.66 6.74 14.59
C VAL A 107 6.15 6.94 14.62
N VAL A 108 5.68 8.10 15.09
CA VAL A 108 4.23 8.40 15.15
C VAL A 108 3.60 8.43 13.76
N GLN A 109 4.31 8.98 12.76
CA GLN A 109 3.86 9.02 11.37
C GLN A 109 3.74 7.60 10.78
N GLY A 110 4.69 6.71 11.07
CA GLY A 110 4.66 5.30 10.67
C GLY A 110 3.46 4.55 11.25
N LEU A 111 3.12 4.79 12.53
CA LEU A 111 1.91 4.25 13.14
C LEU A 111 0.63 4.73 12.42
N GLY A 112 0.57 6.01 12.03
CA GLY A 112 -0.51 6.55 11.22
C GLY A 112 -0.67 5.83 9.87
N ALA A 113 0.44 5.62 9.17
CA ALA A 113 0.48 4.89 7.90
C ALA A 113 0.01 3.44 8.04
N ALA A 114 0.42 2.77 9.13
CA ALA A 114 0.01 1.40 9.44
C ALA A 114 -1.50 1.27 9.68
N LEU A 115 -2.13 2.27 10.28
CA LEU A 115 -3.57 2.30 10.48
C LEU A 115 -4.34 2.47 9.17
N MET A 116 -3.78 3.15 8.17
CA MET A 116 -4.46 3.46 6.90
C MET A 116 -4.37 2.33 5.87
N THR A 117 -3.20 1.73 5.72
CA THR A 117 -2.87 0.87 4.57
C THR A 117 -3.76 -0.36 4.43
N PRO A 118 -3.99 -1.21 5.46
CA PRO A 118 -4.86 -2.36 5.33
C PRO A 118 -6.32 -1.98 5.09
N GLN A 119 -6.74 -0.79 5.57
CA GLN A 119 -8.12 -0.34 5.46
C GLN A 119 -8.52 -0.03 4.02
N THR A 120 -7.59 0.53 3.23
CA THR A 120 -7.83 0.80 1.81
C THR A 120 -8.20 -0.47 1.06
N MET A 121 -7.39 -1.53 1.23
CA MET A 121 -7.64 -2.81 0.59
C MET A 121 -8.91 -3.50 1.14
N ALA A 122 -9.16 -3.42 2.46
CA ALA A 122 -10.35 -3.96 3.10
C ALA A 122 -11.64 -3.29 2.59
N VAL A 123 -11.62 -1.97 2.43
CA VAL A 123 -12.77 -1.22 1.87
C VAL A 123 -12.99 -1.62 0.42
N ILE A 124 -11.96 -1.66 -0.43
CA ILE A 124 -12.09 -2.10 -1.83
C ILE A 124 -12.76 -3.48 -1.90
N THR A 125 -12.28 -4.43 -1.10
CA THR A 125 -12.82 -5.80 -1.08
C THR A 125 -14.29 -5.85 -0.68
N ARG A 126 -14.75 -4.93 0.18
CA ARG A 126 -16.14 -4.89 0.69
C ARG A 126 -17.11 -4.11 -0.19
N ILE A 127 -16.66 -3.04 -0.88
CA ILE A 127 -17.55 -2.16 -1.67
C ILE A 127 -17.61 -2.50 -3.15
N PHE A 128 -16.59 -3.19 -3.69
CA PHE A 128 -16.58 -3.60 -5.10
C PHE A 128 -17.05 -5.03 -5.26
N PRO A 129 -17.98 -5.31 -6.19
CA PRO A 129 -18.34 -6.67 -6.55
C PRO A 129 -17.12 -7.39 -7.15
N PRO A 130 -17.05 -8.73 -7.04
CA PRO A 130 -15.90 -9.52 -7.49
C PRO A 130 -15.45 -9.22 -8.93
N GLU A 131 -16.41 -8.92 -9.83
CA GLU A 131 -16.20 -8.67 -11.26
C GLU A 131 -15.50 -7.33 -11.55
N ARG A 132 -15.50 -6.39 -10.58
CA ARG A 132 -14.90 -5.05 -10.71
C ARG A 132 -13.75 -4.80 -9.74
N ARG A 133 -13.41 -5.79 -8.92
CA ARG A 133 -12.28 -5.68 -7.98
C ARG A 133 -10.95 -5.56 -8.69
N GLY A 134 -10.78 -6.24 -9.83
CA GLY A 134 -9.57 -6.18 -10.64
C GLY A 134 -9.24 -4.76 -11.09
N ALA A 135 -10.25 -4.03 -11.60
CA ALA A 135 -10.06 -2.63 -12.00
C ALA A 135 -9.71 -1.73 -10.80
N ALA A 136 -10.36 -1.93 -9.64
CA ALA A 136 -10.07 -1.15 -8.42
C ALA A 136 -8.66 -1.43 -7.87
N MET A 137 -8.25 -2.70 -7.83
CA MET A 137 -6.91 -3.11 -7.41
C MET A 137 -5.83 -2.72 -8.41
N GLY A 138 -6.18 -2.69 -9.72
CA GLY A 138 -5.33 -2.16 -10.77
C GLY A 138 -5.02 -0.67 -10.57
N LEU A 139 -6.03 0.14 -10.24
CA LEU A 139 -5.83 1.55 -9.90
C LEU A 139 -4.98 1.71 -8.63
N TRP A 140 -5.24 0.92 -7.60
CA TRP A 140 -4.44 0.93 -6.37
C TRP A 140 -2.97 0.59 -6.65
N GLY A 141 -2.70 -0.38 -7.51
CA GLY A 141 -1.35 -0.75 -7.96
C GLY A 141 -0.69 0.32 -8.86
N ALA A 142 -1.46 0.98 -9.73
CA ALA A 142 -0.97 2.08 -10.56
C ALA A 142 -0.44 3.24 -9.73
N VAL A 143 -1.17 3.58 -8.68
CA VAL A 143 -0.79 4.64 -7.73
C VAL A 143 0.52 4.31 -7.03
N ALA A 144 0.75 3.04 -6.68
CA ALA A 144 2.03 2.61 -6.12
C ALA A 144 3.20 2.81 -7.11
N GLY A 145 2.98 2.49 -8.40
CA GLY A 145 3.99 2.71 -9.45
C GLY A 145 4.29 4.19 -9.69
N VAL A 146 3.28 5.05 -9.71
CA VAL A 146 3.45 6.50 -9.91
C VAL A 146 4.13 7.16 -8.71
N ALA A 147 3.81 6.73 -7.49
CA ALA A 147 4.37 7.30 -6.27
C ALA A 147 5.89 7.11 -6.17
N THR A 148 6.43 5.99 -6.68
CA THR A 148 7.88 5.74 -6.68
C THR A 148 8.68 6.73 -7.50
N LEU A 149 8.09 7.33 -8.53
CA LEU A 149 8.72 8.39 -9.32
C LEU A 149 8.44 9.78 -8.75
N VAL A 150 7.17 10.03 -8.41
CA VAL A 150 6.72 11.36 -7.98
C VAL A 150 7.40 11.77 -6.68
N GLY A 151 7.68 10.80 -5.75
CA GLY A 151 8.36 11.08 -4.50
C GLY A 151 9.74 11.73 -4.67
N PRO A 152 10.70 11.09 -5.34
CA PRO A 152 12.01 11.68 -5.58
C PRO A 152 11.98 13.00 -6.37
N LEU A 153 11.11 13.13 -7.39
CA LEU A 153 10.97 14.36 -8.17
C LEU A 153 10.47 15.52 -7.32
N LEU A 154 9.39 15.32 -6.58
CA LEU A 154 8.86 16.32 -5.65
C LEU A 154 9.88 16.65 -4.55
N GLY A 155 10.56 15.61 -4.05
CA GLY A 155 11.58 15.77 -3.03
C GLY A 155 12.72 16.67 -3.49
N GLY A 156 13.27 16.43 -4.69
CA GLY A 156 14.32 17.28 -5.28
C GLY A 156 13.86 18.73 -5.40
N VAL A 157 12.71 18.97 -6.04
CA VAL A 157 12.18 20.33 -6.22
C VAL A 157 11.91 21.04 -4.89
N LEU A 158 11.32 20.36 -3.91
CA LEU A 158 11.00 20.97 -2.61
C LEU A 158 12.25 21.27 -1.81
N VAL A 159 13.21 20.33 -1.77
CA VAL A 159 14.48 20.50 -1.04
C VAL A 159 15.30 21.64 -1.63
N ASP A 160 15.38 21.72 -2.96
CA ASP A 160 16.18 22.72 -3.66
C ASP A 160 15.57 24.12 -3.57
N SER A 161 14.23 24.24 -3.53
CA SER A 161 13.54 25.53 -3.57
C SER A 161 13.13 26.08 -2.21
N LEU A 162 12.73 25.21 -1.27
CA LEU A 162 12.07 25.60 -0.01
C LEU A 162 12.75 25.05 1.25
N GLY A 163 13.60 24.03 1.11
CA GLY A 163 14.24 23.34 2.22
C GLY A 163 13.62 21.96 2.50
N TRP A 164 14.37 21.14 3.27
CA TRP A 164 14.00 19.76 3.56
C TRP A 164 12.70 19.62 4.36
N GLU A 165 12.33 20.59 5.16
CA GLU A 165 11.11 20.60 5.99
C GLU A 165 9.84 20.48 5.14
N TRP A 166 9.88 21.04 3.93
CA TRP A 166 8.71 21.08 3.04
C TRP A 166 8.32 19.71 2.48
N ILE A 167 9.22 18.73 2.48
CA ILE A 167 8.86 17.36 2.12
C ILE A 167 7.81 16.77 3.08
N PHE A 168 7.78 17.26 4.31
CA PHE A 168 6.80 16.90 5.33
C PHE A 168 5.57 17.80 5.30
N PHE A 169 5.76 19.11 5.14
CA PHE A 169 4.64 20.05 5.12
C PHE A 169 3.69 19.83 3.94
N ILE A 170 4.17 19.33 2.80
CA ILE A 170 3.31 19.02 1.64
C ILE A 170 2.22 17.99 1.96
N ASN A 171 2.46 17.10 2.93
CA ASN A 171 1.48 16.12 3.37
C ASN A 171 0.30 16.75 4.12
N VAL A 172 0.46 17.95 4.68
CA VAL A 172 -0.60 18.59 5.49
C VAL A 172 -1.81 18.98 4.63
N PRO A 173 -1.68 19.78 3.57
CA PRO A 173 -2.81 20.10 2.71
C PRO A 173 -3.41 18.86 2.05
N VAL A 174 -2.57 17.92 1.60
CA VAL A 174 -3.03 16.67 0.98
C VAL A 174 -3.82 15.82 1.99
N GLY A 175 -3.34 15.73 3.23
CA GLY A 175 -4.00 15.00 4.31
C GLY A 175 -5.35 15.60 4.69
N ILE A 176 -5.46 16.94 4.75
CA ILE A 176 -6.73 17.64 5.01
C ILE A 176 -7.75 17.34 3.90
N VAL A 177 -7.34 17.44 2.64
CA VAL A 177 -8.19 17.12 1.49
C VAL A 177 -8.61 15.65 1.52
N ALA A 178 -7.67 14.72 1.73
CA ALA A 178 -7.94 13.31 1.84
C ALA A 178 -8.92 13.00 2.99
N PHE A 179 -8.78 13.67 4.14
CA PHE A 179 -9.67 13.52 5.30
C PHE A 179 -11.10 13.94 4.97
N ILE A 180 -11.29 15.12 4.36
CA ILE A 180 -12.61 15.63 3.99
C ILE A 180 -13.27 14.70 2.97
N LEU A 181 -12.51 14.25 1.96
CA LEU A 181 -13.03 13.33 0.93
C LEU A 181 -13.37 11.97 1.53
N ALA A 182 -12.48 11.38 2.35
CA ALA A 182 -12.73 10.10 2.98
C ALA A 182 -13.93 10.16 3.95
N MET A 183 -14.04 11.22 4.72
CA MET A 183 -15.17 11.44 5.63
C MET A 183 -16.51 11.50 4.87
N ARG A 184 -16.55 12.16 3.70
CA ARG A 184 -17.77 12.35 2.90
C ARG A 184 -18.10 11.17 1.99
N LEU A 185 -17.09 10.54 1.38
CA LEU A 185 -17.27 9.59 0.28
C LEU A 185 -17.13 8.13 0.70
N VAL A 186 -16.32 7.83 1.73
CA VAL A 186 -16.17 6.44 2.20
C VAL A 186 -17.38 6.06 3.07
N PRO A 187 -18.10 4.98 2.74
CA PRO A 187 -19.26 4.54 3.52
C PRO A 187 -18.83 3.95 4.87
N LYS A 188 -19.68 4.04 5.87
CA LYS A 188 -19.57 3.23 7.08
C LYS A 188 -19.94 1.80 6.72
N LEU A 189 -19.03 0.88 6.97
CA LEU A 189 -19.23 -0.55 6.71
C LEU A 189 -19.59 -1.28 8.01
N PRO A 190 -20.37 -2.37 7.93
CA PRO A 190 -20.69 -3.18 9.09
C PRO A 190 -19.43 -3.65 9.82
N THR A 191 -19.46 -3.58 11.14
CA THR A 191 -18.40 -4.03 12.02
C THR A 191 -18.81 -5.35 12.67
N HIS A 192 -17.84 -6.17 12.98
CA HIS A 192 -18.07 -7.40 13.72
C HIS A 192 -17.47 -7.25 15.12
N THR A 193 -18.26 -7.55 16.15
CA THR A 193 -17.77 -7.57 17.53
C THR A 193 -16.90 -8.79 17.72
N HIS A 194 -15.60 -8.56 17.74
CA HIS A 194 -14.59 -9.59 17.95
C HIS A 194 -13.94 -9.43 19.31
N SER A 195 -13.65 -10.53 20.00
CA SER A 195 -12.78 -10.53 21.17
C SER A 195 -11.33 -10.19 20.73
N PHE A 196 -10.56 -9.55 21.62
CA PHE A 196 -9.23 -9.11 21.27
C PHE A 196 -8.21 -10.15 21.73
N ASP A 197 -7.40 -10.66 20.80
CA ASP A 197 -6.31 -11.58 21.09
C ASP A 197 -5.06 -10.80 21.57
N ILE A 198 -5.07 -10.39 22.84
CA ILE A 198 -3.99 -9.57 23.42
C ILE A 198 -2.64 -10.28 23.34
N LEU A 199 -2.59 -11.58 23.62
CA LEU A 199 -1.34 -12.34 23.56
C LEU A 199 -0.83 -12.45 22.13
N GLY A 200 -1.72 -12.69 21.15
CA GLY A 200 -1.36 -12.67 19.73
C GLY A 200 -0.85 -11.32 19.28
N VAL A 201 -1.43 -10.21 19.75
CA VAL A 201 -0.96 -8.84 19.48
C VAL A 201 0.46 -8.64 20.02
N ILE A 202 0.73 -9.02 21.28
CA ILE A 202 2.06 -8.87 21.89
C ILE A 202 3.10 -9.71 21.14
N LEU A 203 2.81 -11.00 20.90
CA LEU A 203 3.73 -11.90 20.21
C LEU A 203 4.03 -11.43 18.78
N SER A 204 3.00 -11.00 18.03
CA SER A 204 3.22 -10.49 16.67
C SER A 204 4.02 -9.19 16.65
N ALA A 205 3.73 -8.25 17.56
CA ALA A 205 4.43 -6.98 17.65
C ALA A 205 5.90 -7.17 18.06
N VAL A 206 6.15 -7.93 19.12
CA VAL A 206 7.52 -8.22 19.61
C VAL A 206 8.30 -9.00 18.56
N GLY A 207 7.73 -10.06 18.01
CA GLY A 207 8.40 -10.87 17.00
C GLY A 207 8.73 -10.10 15.72
N MET A 208 7.79 -9.29 15.21
CA MET A 208 8.02 -8.42 14.05
C MET A 208 9.05 -7.33 14.36
N PHE A 209 8.98 -6.72 15.55
CA PHE A 209 9.96 -5.72 15.95
C PHE A 209 11.38 -6.31 15.97
N LEU A 210 11.59 -7.43 16.67
CA LEU A 210 12.89 -8.06 16.78
C LEU A 210 13.43 -8.47 15.40
N LEU A 211 12.59 -9.06 14.56
CA LEU A 211 12.99 -9.51 13.22
C LEU A 211 13.36 -8.32 12.33
N VAL A 212 12.47 -7.33 12.20
CA VAL A 212 12.65 -6.19 11.30
C VAL A 212 13.80 -5.31 11.78
N PHE A 213 13.88 -5.03 13.08
CA PHE A 213 14.96 -4.26 13.68
C PHE A 213 16.31 -4.95 13.49
N GLY A 214 16.40 -6.27 13.79
CA GLY A 214 17.64 -7.03 13.59
C GLY A 214 18.11 -7.03 12.14
N ILE A 215 17.19 -7.14 11.16
CA ILE A 215 17.54 -7.10 9.74
C ILE A 215 17.97 -5.69 9.30
N GLN A 216 17.29 -4.64 9.76
CA GLN A 216 17.62 -3.25 9.41
C GLN A 216 18.99 -2.84 9.95
N GLU A 217 19.32 -3.26 11.17
CA GLU A 217 20.59 -2.93 11.82
C GLU A 217 21.74 -3.83 11.39
N GLY A 218 21.46 -4.86 10.57
CA GLY A 218 22.49 -5.78 10.07
C GLY A 218 23.68 -5.10 9.41
N GLY A 219 23.42 -4.12 8.55
CA GLY A 219 24.46 -3.34 7.87
C GLY A 219 25.21 -2.38 8.80
N THR A 220 24.53 -1.80 9.79
CA THR A 220 25.11 -0.83 10.74
C THR A 220 26.11 -1.52 11.69
N TYR A 221 25.83 -2.74 12.10
CA TYR A 221 26.64 -3.50 13.05
C TYR A 221 27.42 -4.68 12.41
N ASP A 222 27.62 -4.68 11.10
CA ASP A 222 28.31 -5.74 10.35
C ASP A 222 27.83 -7.16 10.73
N TRP A 223 26.51 -7.30 10.95
CA TRP A 223 25.86 -8.54 11.40
C TRP A 223 26.36 -9.07 12.76
N GLY A 224 27.09 -8.26 13.51
CA GLY A 224 27.74 -8.58 14.77
C GLY A 224 26.92 -8.19 16.01
N VAL A 225 27.67 -7.72 17.03
CA VAL A 225 27.13 -7.35 18.35
C VAL A 225 26.68 -5.90 18.33
N ILE A 226 25.44 -5.66 18.80
CA ILE A 226 24.86 -4.31 18.94
C ILE A 226 25.26 -3.72 20.30
N TRP A 227 25.02 -4.48 21.38
CA TRP A 227 25.33 -4.03 22.74
C TRP A 227 25.36 -5.22 23.72
N GLY A 228 26.44 -5.40 24.44
CA GLY A 228 26.60 -6.48 25.42
C GLY A 228 26.33 -7.88 24.81
N PRO A 229 25.38 -8.66 25.34
CA PRO A 229 25.03 -9.97 24.79
C PRO A 229 24.09 -9.90 23.58
N ILE A 230 23.62 -8.72 23.19
CA ILE A 230 22.64 -8.53 22.11
C ILE A 230 23.38 -8.43 20.79
N SER A 231 23.16 -9.42 19.91
CA SER A 231 23.68 -9.43 18.54
C SER A 231 22.55 -9.32 17.53
N VAL A 232 22.86 -8.87 16.32
CA VAL A 232 21.93 -8.82 15.18
C VAL A 232 21.31 -10.21 14.94
N TRP A 233 22.13 -11.25 14.87
CA TRP A 233 21.64 -12.62 14.70
C TRP A 233 20.78 -13.08 15.88
N GLY A 234 21.16 -12.71 17.10
CA GLY A 234 20.37 -12.99 18.29
C GLY A 234 18.96 -12.40 18.21
N LEU A 235 18.83 -11.14 17.74
CA LEU A 235 17.53 -10.48 17.54
C LEU A 235 16.72 -11.15 16.44
N ILE A 236 17.34 -11.49 15.30
CA ILE A 236 16.67 -12.16 14.19
C ILE A 236 16.14 -13.53 14.63
N ILE A 237 16.98 -14.34 15.29
CA ILE A 237 16.58 -15.67 15.77
C ILE A 237 15.47 -15.54 16.83
N ALA A 238 15.62 -14.63 17.79
CA ALA A 238 14.58 -14.37 18.80
C ALA A 238 13.27 -13.92 18.14
N GLY A 239 13.33 -13.04 17.13
CA GLY A 239 12.17 -12.62 16.36
C GLY A 239 11.48 -13.79 15.65
N ILE A 240 12.25 -14.66 14.99
CA ILE A 240 11.72 -15.88 14.34
C ILE A 240 11.07 -16.81 15.36
N VAL A 241 11.71 -17.04 16.52
CA VAL A 241 11.17 -17.89 17.58
C VAL A 241 9.86 -17.33 18.14
N VAL A 242 9.80 -16.02 18.41
CA VAL A 242 8.58 -15.37 18.90
C VAL A 242 7.47 -15.39 17.84
N LEU A 243 7.78 -15.22 16.54
CA LEU A 243 6.80 -15.36 15.47
C LEU A 243 6.33 -16.81 15.29
N ALA A 244 7.21 -17.79 15.48
CA ALA A 244 6.82 -19.20 15.50
C ALA A 244 5.88 -19.49 16.69
N ALA A 245 6.19 -18.98 17.89
CA ALA A 245 5.30 -19.06 19.04
C ALA A 245 3.96 -18.35 18.78
N PHE A 246 3.97 -17.21 18.10
CA PHE A 246 2.75 -16.53 17.64
C PHE A 246 1.90 -17.43 16.73
N VAL A 247 2.49 -18.07 15.72
CA VAL A 247 1.76 -18.97 14.81
C VAL A 247 1.19 -20.17 15.56
N VAL A 248 1.98 -20.77 16.47
CA VAL A 248 1.51 -21.85 17.34
C VAL A 248 0.34 -21.40 18.21
N TRP A 249 0.45 -20.23 18.85
CA TRP A 249 -0.65 -19.63 19.61
C TRP A 249 -1.91 -19.46 18.77
N GLN A 250 -1.78 -18.93 17.54
CA GLN A 250 -2.91 -18.74 16.64
C GLN A 250 -3.59 -20.07 16.25
N ALA A 251 -2.83 -21.17 16.18
CA ALA A 251 -3.37 -22.51 15.91
C ALA A 251 -4.25 -23.05 17.07
N PHE A 252 -3.87 -22.72 18.31
CA PHE A 252 -4.61 -23.12 19.52
C PHE A 252 -5.72 -22.14 19.92
N ASN A 253 -5.68 -20.90 19.48
CA ASN A 253 -6.69 -19.90 19.79
C ASN A 253 -7.98 -20.15 18.99
N LYS A 254 -8.94 -20.83 19.63
CA LYS A 254 -10.23 -21.17 19.01
C LYS A 254 -11.25 -20.02 19.05
N LYS A 255 -11.01 -18.97 19.85
CA LYS A 255 -12.00 -17.90 20.02
C LYS A 255 -11.96 -16.94 18.84
N GLU A 256 -10.91 -16.17 18.69
CA GLU A 256 -10.77 -15.18 17.60
C GLU A 256 -9.30 -14.84 17.34
N PRO A 257 -8.61 -15.67 16.55
CA PRO A 257 -7.20 -15.47 16.28
C PRO A 257 -6.95 -14.16 15.52
N LEU A 258 -5.85 -13.47 15.86
CA LEU A 258 -5.38 -12.29 15.14
C LEU A 258 -5.09 -12.63 13.67
N LEU A 259 -4.48 -13.80 13.45
CA LEU A 259 -4.20 -14.37 12.14
C LEU A 259 -5.08 -15.62 11.94
N PRO A 260 -6.18 -15.52 11.17
CA PRO A 260 -7.01 -16.69 10.89
C PRO A 260 -6.26 -17.68 9.98
N LEU A 261 -5.61 -18.69 10.56
CA LEU A 261 -4.86 -19.72 9.82
C LEU A 261 -5.69 -20.43 8.72
N PRO A 262 -7.03 -20.63 8.85
CA PRO A 262 -7.84 -21.16 7.77
C PRO A 262 -7.73 -20.38 6.45
N LEU A 263 -7.34 -19.08 6.44
CA LEU A 263 -7.11 -18.32 5.22
C LEU A 263 -6.00 -18.94 4.36
N PHE A 264 -4.99 -19.52 4.99
CA PHE A 264 -3.87 -20.18 4.29
C PHE A 264 -4.23 -21.55 3.69
N ARG A 265 -5.43 -22.10 4.00
CA ARG A 265 -5.97 -23.26 3.29
C ARG A 265 -6.41 -22.91 1.87
N ASP A 266 -6.74 -21.65 1.61
CA ASP A 266 -6.91 -21.18 0.24
C ASP A 266 -5.53 -21.07 -0.42
N ARG A 267 -5.31 -21.93 -1.41
CA ARG A 267 -4.06 -22.02 -2.15
C ARG A 267 -3.69 -20.70 -2.83
N ASN A 268 -4.68 -20.02 -3.39
CA ASN A 268 -4.46 -18.76 -4.07
C ASN A 268 -4.06 -17.66 -3.10
N PHE A 269 -4.67 -17.61 -1.89
CA PHE A 269 -4.26 -16.68 -0.83
C PHE A 269 -2.81 -16.92 -0.42
N SER A 270 -2.42 -18.16 -0.12
CA SER A 270 -1.08 -18.52 0.32
C SER A 270 -0.02 -18.21 -0.74
N LEU A 271 -0.26 -18.62 -1.99
CA LEU A 271 0.66 -18.35 -3.11
C LEU A 271 0.75 -16.85 -3.43
N SER A 272 -0.36 -16.09 -3.28
CA SER A 272 -0.34 -14.63 -3.48
C SER A 272 0.46 -13.91 -2.41
N ASN A 273 0.42 -14.39 -1.15
CA ASN A 273 1.28 -13.87 -0.09
C ASN A 273 2.77 -14.17 -0.37
N GLY A 274 3.10 -15.38 -0.86
CA GLY A 274 4.45 -15.69 -1.33
C GLY A 274 4.89 -14.80 -2.50
N ALA A 275 4.03 -14.63 -3.50
CA ALA A 275 4.32 -13.77 -4.66
C ALA A 275 4.51 -12.30 -4.27
N ILE A 276 3.67 -11.74 -3.40
CA ILE A 276 3.83 -10.33 -3.00
C ILE A 276 5.09 -10.12 -2.14
N THR A 277 5.54 -11.14 -1.40
CA THR A 277 6.82 -11.10 -0.69
C THR A 277 7.98 -10.98 -1.68
N THR A 278 7.99 -11.78 -2.77
CA THR A 278 9.04 -11.69 -3.80
C THR A 278 9.00 -10.35 -4.54
N VAL A 279 7.82 -9.80 -4.78
CA VAL A 279 7.66 -8.46 -5.40
C VAL A 279 8.16 -7.37 -4.47
N GLY A 280 7.77 -7.40 -3.18
CA GLY A 280 8.27 -6.44 -2.18
C GLY A 280 9.79 -6.46 -2.08
N PHE A 281 10.39 -7.66 -2.07
CA PHE A 281 11.83 -7.86 -2.10
C PHE A 281 12.46 -7.24 -3.36
N ALA A 282 12.01 -7.63 -4.54
CA ALA A 282 12.62 -7.23 -5.80
C ALA A 282 12.52 -5.71 -6.06
N VAL A 283 11.37 -5.10 -5.76
CA VAL A 283 11.16 -3.65 -5.92
C VAL A 283 12.08 -2.84 -5.01
N THR A 284 12.24 -3.25 -3.75
CA THR A 284 13.13 -2.56 -2.82
C THR A 284 14.59 -2.79 -3.18
N CYS A 285 14.93 -4.02 -3.56
CA CYS A 285 16.27 -4.44 -3.90
C CYS A 285 16.83 -3.72 -5.15
N MET A 286 16.01 -3.46 -6.19
CA MET A 286 16.47 -2.83 -7.42
C MET A 286 16.80 -1.34 -7.27
N ALA A 287 16.24 -0.67 -6.25
CA ALA A 287 16.33 0.78 -6.14
C ALA A 287 17.76 1.27 -5.90
N LEU A 288 18.47 0.67 -4.94
CA LEU A 288 19.81 1.11 -4.55
C LEU A 288 20.85 0.98 -5.69
N PRO A 289 20.99 -0.16 -6.39
CA PRO A 289 21.97 -0.29 -7.48
C PRO A 289 21.74 0.72 -8.60
N LEU A 290 20.48 0.97 -8.98
CA LEU A 290 20.14 1.91 -10.05
C LEU A 290 20.43 3.34 -9.64
N VAL A 291 20.05 3.75 -8.43
CA VAL A 291 20.31 5.10 -7.92
C VAL A 291 21.83 5.35 -7.82
N PHE A 292 22.59 4.42 -7.24
CA PHE A 292 24.03 4.55 -7.13
C PHE A 292 24.71 4.62 -8.50
N TYR A 293 24.32 3.77 -9.45
CA TYR A 293 24.85 3.84 -10.80
C TYR A 293 24.58 5.21 -11.44
N PHE A 294 23.32 5.69 -11.40
CA PHE A 294 22.96 6.95 -12.04
C PHE A 294 23.64 8.16 -11.39
N GLN A 295 23.70 8.22 -10.07
CA GLN A 295 24.24 9.38 -9.37
C GLN A 295 25.77 9.32 -9.26
N THR A 296 26.34 8.18 -8.84
CA THR A 296 27.77 8.07 -8.53
C THR A 296 28.64 7.82 -9.76
N VAL A 297 28.16 7.00 -10.72
CA VAL A 297 28.95 6.68 -11.94
C VAL A 297 28.66 7.67 -13.06
N ARG A 298 27.35 7.97 -13.28
CA ARG A 298 26.93 8.84 -14.38
C ARG A 298 26.87 10.32 -14.01
N GLY A 299 27.09 10.67 -12.74
CA GLY A 299 27.08 12.05 -12.24
C GLY A 299 25.72 12.76 -12.38
N LEU A 300 24.62 11.99 -12.50
CA LEU A 300 23.30 12.59 -12.62
C LEU A 300 22.83 13.16 -11.28
N THR A 301 22.16 14.28 -11.34
CA THR A 301 21.43 14.82 -10.18
C THR A 301 20.35 13.84 -9.71
N PRO A 302 19.91 13.90 -8.46
CA PRO A 302 18.78 13.11 -7.96
C PRO A 302 17.54 13.19 -8.86
N THR A 303 17.23 14.39 -9.37
CA THR A 303 16.10 14.63 -10.28
C THR A 303 16.29 13.93 -11.63
N GLU A 304 17.48 14.03 -12.23
CA GLU A 304 17.79 13.35 -13.49
C GLU A 304 17.78 11.83 -13.32
N SER A 305 18.30 11.31 -12.21
CA SER A 305 18.23 9.88 -11.86
C SER A 305 16.79 9.38 -11.77
N ALA A 306 15.90 10.17 -11.17
CA ALA A 306 14.48 9.86 -11.10
C ALA A 306 13.82 9.88 -12.49
N LEU A 307 14.23 10.80 -13.38
CA LEU A 307 13.74 10.86 -14.75
C LEU A 307 14.13 9.63 -15.58
N MET A 308 15.25 8.96 -15.27
CA MET A 308 15.62 7.69 -15.92
C MET A 308 14.62 6.56 -15.63
N LEU A 309 13.89 6.65 -14.52
CA LEU A 309 12.81 5.73 -14.16
C LEU A 309 11.41 6.23 -14.58
N ALA A 310 11.31 7.41 -15.20
CA ALA A 310 10.04 7.97 -15.65
C ALA A 310 9.25 7.04 -16.60
N PRO A 311 9.85 6.34 -17.59
CA PRO A 311 9.14 5.37 -18.41
C PRO A 311 8.46 4.28 -17.58
N THR A 312 9.10 3.82 -16.49
CA THR A 312 8.50 2.83 -15.57
C THR A 312 7.20 3.33 -14.97
N ALA A 313 7.20 4.53 -14.42
CA ALA A 313 6.02 5.10 -13.77
C ALA A 313 4.91 5.45 -14.76
N ILE A 314 5.26 6.06 -15.90
CA ILE A 314 4.30 6.46 -16.94
C ILE A 314 3.61 5.24 -17.50
N LEU A 315 4.36 4.22 -17.94
CA LEU A 315 3.78 3.02 -18.54
C LEU A 315 3.00 2.20 -17.51
N SER A 316 3.50 2.07 -16.28
CA SER A 316 2.77 1.41 -15.20
C SER A 316 1.44 2.12 -14.94
N GLY A 317 1.44 3.44 -14.81
CA GLY A 317 0.24 4.24 -14.54
C GLY A 317 -0.78 4.19 -15.69
N VAL A 318 -0.32 4.32 -16.94
CA VAL A 318 -1.18 4.31 -18.12
C VAL A 318 -1.76 2.92 -18.38
N LEU A 319 -0.96 1.86 -18.24
CA LEU A 319 -1.41 0.50 -18.56
C LEU A 319 -2.22 -0.17 -17.44
N ALA A 320 -2.03 0.24 -16.17
CA ALA A 320 -2.70 -0.40 -15.04
C ALA A 320 -4.24 -0.41 -15.12
N PRO A 321 -4.96 0.64 -15.56
CA PRO A 321 -6.40 0.59 -15.75
C PRO A 321 -6.85 -0.41 -16.81
N PHE A 322 -6.06 -0.58 -17.90
CA PHE A 322 -6.34 -1.58 -18.94
C PHE A 322 -6.12 -2.99 -18.43
N VAL A 323 -5.01 -3.21 -17.72
CA VAL A 323 -4.71 -4.49 -17.08
C VAL A 323 -5.76 -4.81 -16.01
N GLY A 324 -6.20 -3.82 -15.22
CA GLY A 324 -7.27 -3.98 -14.24
C GLY A 324 -8.57 -4.50 -14.85
N ARG A 325 -8.99 -3.95 -16.02
CA ARG A 325 -10.16 -4.44 -16.75
C ARG A 325 -9.93 -5.84 -17.35
N LEU A 326 -8.68 -6.16 -17.69
CA LEU A 326 -8.32 -7.47 -18.23
C LEU A 326 -8.37 -8.54 -17.13
N ILE A 327 -7.97 -8.23 -15.91
CA ILE A 327 -8.05 -9.13 -14.75
C ILE A 327 -9.48 -9.60 -14.48
N ASP A 328 -10.46 -8.72 -14.70
CA ASP A 328 -11.88 -9.06 -14.53
C ASP A 328 -12.41 -10.05 -15.58
N LYS A 329 -11.72 -10.17 -16.74
CA LYS A 329 -12.14 -11.00 -17.87
C LYS A 329 -11.28 -12.26 -18.05
N VAL A 330 -10.01 -12.21 -17.67
CA VAL A 330 -9.02 -13.26 -17.90
C VAL A 330 -8.50 -13.80 -16.58
N ASN A 331 -8.02 -15.05 -16.57
CA ASN A 331 -7.40 -15.61 -15.38
C ASN A 331 -6.20 -14.75 -14.95
N PRO A 332 -6.17 -14.21 -13.71
CA PRO A 332 -5.06 -13.38 -13.20
C PRO A 332 -3.69 -14.01 -13.37
N ARG A 333 -3.58 -15.35 -13.32
CA ARG A 333 -2.35 -16.10 -13.57
C ARG A 333 -1.72 -15.76 -14.93
N ASN A 334 -2.55 -15.67 -15.98
CA ASN A 334 -2.08 -15.42 -17.35
C ASN A 334 -1.56 -13.99 -17.56
N ILE A 335 -1.82 -13.11 -16.61
CA ILE A 335 -1.32 -11.72 -16.60
C ILE A 335 -0.11 -11.62 -15.69
N ALA A 336 -0.20 -12.10 -14.43
CA ALA A 336 0.85 -11.96 -13.44
C ALA A 336 2.11 -12.75 -13.79
N THR A 337 1.98 -13.97 -14.34
CA THR A 337 3.16 -14.79 -14.71
C THR A 337 4.03 -14.09 -15.77
N PRO A 338 3.51 -13.70 -16.95
CA PRO A 338 4.34 -13.00 -17.95
C PRO A 338 4.81 -11.63 -17.44
N ALA A 339 4.04 -10.94 -16.61
CA ALA A 339 4.46 -9.68 -16.00
C ALA A 339 5.66 -9.85 -15.09
N LEU A 340 5.68 -10.86 -14.22
CA LEU A 340 6.83 -11.16 -13.33
C LEU A 340 8.05 -11.66 -14.11
N VAL A 341 7.85 -12.46 -15.18
CA VAL A 341 8.93 -12.86 -16.09
C VAL A 341 9.52 -11.63 -16.79
N LEU A 342 8.67 -10.71 -17.27
CA LEU A 342 9.12 -9.47 -17.89
C LEU A 342 9.83 -8.56 -16.88
N PHE A 343 9.39 -8.53 -15.63
CA PHE A 343 10.06 -7.82 -14.54
C PHE A 343 11.49 -8.36 -14.33
N ALA A 344 11.61 -9.68 -14.20
CA ALA A 344 12.91 -10.34 -14.07
C ALA A 344 13.81 -10.07 -15.30
N PHE A 345 13.25 -10.16 -16.50
CA PHE A 345 13.98 -9.89 -17.73
C PHE A 345 14.44 -8.43 -17.85
N ALA A 346 13.62 -7.48 -17.48
CA ALA A 346 13.98 -6.06 -17.49
C ALA A 346 15.14 -5.76 -16.54
N LEU A 347 15.13 -6.34 -15.33
CA LEU A 347 16.24 -6.23 -14.38
C LEU A 347 17.52 -6.91 -14.90
N PHE A 348 17.38 -8.08 -15.49
CA PHE A 348 18.49 -8.76 -16.16
C PHE A 348 19.05 -7.91 -17.31
N LEU A 349 18.20 -7.28 -18.11
CA LEU A 349 18.61 -6.40 -19.20
C LEU A 349 19.36 -5.16 -18.66
N TYR A 350 18.86 -4.54 -17.58
CA TYR A 350 19.60 -3.50 -16.88
C TYR A 350 20.99 -4.00 -16.48
N SER A 351 21.09 -5.14 -15.78
CA SER A 351 22.36 -5.74 -15.40
C SER A 351 23.34 -5.90 -16.59
N ARG A 352 22.83 -6.27 -17.77
CA ARG A 352 23.70 -6.47 -18.96
C ARG A 352 24.05 -5.18 -19.69
N MET A 353 23.27 -4.12 -19.54
CA MET A 353 23.44 -2.85 -20.23
C MET A 353 24.20 -1.80 -19.43
N LEU A 354 24.30 -1.95 -18.09
CA LEU A 354 25.07 -1.00 -17.28
C LEU A 354 26.56 -1.02 -17.68
N SER A 355 27.04 0.14 -18.11
CA SER A 355 28.46 0.40 -18.44
C SER A 355 28.74 1.87 -18.15
N PRO A 356 29.99 2.24 -17.77
CA PRO A 356 30.34 3.65 -17.56
C PRO A 356 30.04 4.54 -18.78
N ASP A 357 30.19 3.98 -20.00
CA ASP A 357 30.11 4.73 -21.27
C ASP A 357 28.83 4.46 -22.07
N VAL A 358 27.87 3.71 -21.52
CA VAL A 358 26.63 3.40 -22.25
C VAL A 358 25.84 4.67 -22.59
N ASN A 359 25.26 4.71 -23.79
CA ASN A 359 24.31 5.77 -24.09
C ASN A 359 23.11 5.68 -23.12
N ILE A 360 22.95 6.71 -22.30
CA ILE A 360 21.97 6.74 -21.22
C ILE A 360 20.53 6.55 -21.71
N PHE A 361 20.21 6.99 -22.94
CA PHE A 361 18.88 6.81 -23.52
C PHE A 361 18.54 5.34 -23.81
N LEU A 362 19.55 4.48 -23.99
CA LEU A 362 19.31 3.04 -24.13
C LEU A 362 18.78 2.41 -22.84
N LEU A 363 19.11 2.99 -21.67
CA LEU A 363 18.62 2.53 -20.38
C LEU A 363 17.13 2.86 -20.15
N LEU A 364 16.52 3.70 -20.99
CA LEU A 364 15.07 3.91 -20.99
C LEU A 364 14.31 2.66 -21.49
N ILE A 365 14.97 1.77 -22.27
CA ILE A 365 14.35 0.53 -22.75
C ILE A 365 14.02 -0.41 -21.59
N PRO A 366 14.97 -0.85 -20.74
CA PRO A 366 14.64 -1.68 -19.59
C PRO A 366 13.72 -0.93 -18.58
N SER A 367 13.82 0.41 -18.47
CA SER A 367 12.88 1.20 -17.68
C SER A 367 11.43 1.07 -18.21
N ALA A 368 11.24 1.14 -19.53
CA ALA A 368 9.94 0.97 -20.14
C ALA A 368 9.39 -0.46 -19.94
N LEU A 369 10.24 -1.48 -20.09
CA LEU A 369 9.86 -2.88 -19.83
C LEU A 369 9.45 -3.10 -18.37
N LEU A 370 10.16 -2.48 -17.42
CA LEU A 370 9.76 -2.46 -15.99
C LEU A 370 8.37 -1.88 -15.82
N GLY A 371 8.04 -0.78 -16.48
CA GLY A 371 6.73 -0.13 -16.40
C GLY A 371 5.60 -1.02 -16.90
N ILE A 372 5.81 -1.68 -18.06
CA ILE A 372 4.87 -2.67 -18.60
C ILE A 372 4.69 -3.83 -17.60
N ALA A 373 5.78 -4.35 -17.06
CA ALA A 373 5.76 -5.43 -16.07
C ALA A 373 4.98 -5.03 -14.81
N MET A 374 5.29 -3.86 -14.23
CA MET A 374 4.66 -3.38 -12.99
C MET A 374 3.15 -3.20 -13.12
N SER A 375 2.65 -2.81 -14.32
CA SER A 375 1.22 -2.71 -14.57
C SER A 375 0.49 -4.04 -14.38
N GLY A 376 1.16 -5.17 -14.68
CA GLY A 376 0.63 -6.53 -14.60
C GLY A 376 0.94 -7.28 -13.30
N VAL A 377 1.65 -6.68 -12.34
CA VAL A 377 2.08 -7.34 -11.10
C VAL A 377 1.10 -7.08 -9.95
N TRP A 378 0.89 -5.81 -9.58
CA TRP A 378 0.15 -5.46 -8.36
C TRP A 378 -1.32 -5.84 -8.39
N GLY A 379 -2.02 -5.52 -9.47
CA GLY A 379 -3.45 -5.77 -9.64
C GLY A 379 -3.82 -7.26 -9.54
N PRO A 380 -3.22 -8.14 -10.38
CA PRO A 380 -3.53 -9.57 -10.35
C PRO A 380 -3.21 -10.24 -9.03
N ILE A 381 -2.08 -9.90 -8.37
CA ILE A 381 -1.67 -10.51 -7.10
C ILE A 381 -2.64 -10.12 -5.99
N SER A 382 -2.96 -8.83 -5.85
CA SER A 382 -3.89 -8.35 -4.82
C SER A 382 -5.32 -8.84 -5.04
N THR A 383 -5.78 -8.89 -6.30
CA THR A 383 -7.11 -9.43 -6.63
C THR A 383 -7.20 -10.91 -6.30
N THR A 384 -6.17 -11.70 -6.63
CA THR A 384 -6.15 -13.14 -6.36
C THR A 384 -6.10 -13.40 -4.85
N ALA A 385 -5.31 -12.62 -4.11
CA ALA A 385 -5.23 -12.72 -2.65
C ALA A 385 -6.58 -12.42 -1.96
N THR A 386 -7.37 -11.48 -2.49
CA THR A 386 -8.60 -11.01 -1.83
C THR A 386 -9.88 -11.65 -2.35
N ARG A 387 -9.83 -12.34 -3.48
CA ARG A 387 -11.03 -12.82 -4.20
C ARG A 387 -11.91 -13.75 -3.38
N ASN A 388 -11.31 -14.69 -2.65
CA ASN A 388 -12.01 -15.72 -1.89
C ASN A 388 -12.10 -15.39 -0.39
N LEU A 389 -11.63 -14.20 0.04
CA LEU A 389 -11.69 -13.80 1.44
C LEU A 389 -13.14 -13.64 1.90
N PRO A 390 -13.50 -14.22 3.06
CA PRO A 390 -14.76 -13.89 3.72
C PRO A 390 -14.80 -12.38 4.03
N ILE A 391 -15.92 -11.73 3.78
CA ILE A 391 -16.10 -10.29 4.00
C ILE A 391 -15.77 -9.90 5.45
N SER A 392 -16.10 -10.77 6.42
CA SER A 392 -15.79 -10.59 7.85
C SER A 392 -14.28 -10.62 8.17
N GLN A 393 -13.45 -11.18 7.28
CA GLN A 393 -12.01 -11.32 7.47
C GLN A 393 -11.20 -10.48 6.46
N ALA A 394 -11.87 -9.57 5.75
CA ALA A 394 -11.22 -8.74 4.73
C ALA A 394 -10.09 -7.87 5.32
N GLY A 395 -10.25 -7.34 6.52
CA GLY A 395 -9.23 -6.57 7.22
C GLY A 395 -8.04 -7.43 7.64
N ALA A 396 -8.30 -8.60 8.26
CA ALA A 396 -7.25 -9.54 8.63
C ALA A 396 -6.44 -10.02 7.41
N GLY A 397 -7.13 -10.42 6.33
CA GLY A 397 -6.48 -10.84 5.09
C GLY A 397 -5.65 -9.72 4.44
N SER A 398 -6.15 -8.47 4.47
CA SER A 398 -5.41 -7.30 3.99
C SER A 398 -4.19 -6.99 4.87
N GLY A 399 -4.31 -7.17 6.18
CA GLY A 399 -3.20 -7.05 7.13
C GLY A 399 -2.09 -8.04 6.81
N VAL A 400 -2.42 -9.33 6.63
CA VAL A 400 -1.48 -10.38 6.25
C VAL A 400 -0.77 -10.04 4.94
N PHE A 401 -1.54 -9.67 3.90
CA PHE A 401 -0.99 -9.33 2.59
C PHE A 401 0.01 -8.18 2.64
N ASN A 402 -0.30 -7.12 3.38
CA ASN A 402 0.62 -5.98 3.51
C ASN A 402 1.82 -6.30 4.41
N THR A 403 1.64 -7.11 5.46
CA THR A 403 2.74 -7.57 6.32
C THR A 403 3.74 -8.43 5.53
N THR A 404 3.27 -9.41 4.75
CA THR A 404 4.14 -10.26 3.93
C THR A 404 4.88 -9.47 2.86
N ARG A 405 4.21 -8.48 2.24
CA ARG A 405 4.86 -7.53 1.34
C ARG A 405 5.99 -6.75 2.02
N GLN A 406 5.74 -6.27 3.24
CA GLN A 406 6.72 -5.48 3.99
C GLN A 406 7.91 -6.31 4.47
N ILE A 407 7.67 -7.56 4.89
CA ILE A 407 8.75 -8.51 5.19
C ILE A 407 9.64 -8.69 3.96
N GLY A 408 9.04 -8.87 2.77
CA GLY A 408 9.79 -8.95 1.53
C GLY A 408 10.65 -7.71 1.28
N ALA A 409 10.09 -6.52 1.47
CA ALA A 409 10.81 -5.26 1.28
C ALA A 409 12.01 -5.10 2.24
N VAL A 410 11.83 -5.44 3.52
CA VAL A 410 12.90 -5.41 4.53
C VAL A 410 14.02 -6.40 4.20
N LEU A 411 13.65 -7.64 3.86
CA LEU A 411 14.62 -8.65 3.42
C LEU A 411 15.38 -8.19 2.16
N GLY A 412 14.68 -7.57 1.20
CA GLY A 412 15.28 -7.03 -0.01
C GLY A 412 16.29 -5.93 0.28
N SER A 413 15.94 -4.99 1.15
CA SER A 413 16.84 -3.90 1.55
C SER A 413 18.12 -4.40 2.21
N ALA A 414 18.01 -5.30 3.17
CA ALA A 414 19.18 -5.87 3.86
C ALA A 414 20.05 -6.72 2.92
N SER A 415 19.41 -7.56 2.09
CA SER A 415 20.12 -8.44 1.15
C SER A 415 20.90 -7.65 0.11
N ILE A 416 20.32 -6.56 -0.44
CA ILE A 416 20.99 -5.76 -1.45
C ILE A 416 22.15 -4.96 -0.86
N ALA A 417 22.00 -4.42 0.35
CA ALA A 417 23.06 -3.71 1.04
C ALA A 417 24.28 -4.62 1.28
N ALA A 418 24.04 -5.83 1.81
CA ALA A 418 25.08 -6.83 2.03
C ALA A 418 25.74 -7.28 0.71
N LEU A 419 24.96 -7.48 -0.36
CA LEU A 419 25.48 -7.88 -1.66
C LEU A 419 26.35 -6.78 -2.29
N ILE A 420 25.88 -5.52 -2.28
CA ILE A 420 26.64 -4.39 -2.79
C ILE A 420 27.96 -4.26 -2.03
N SER A 421 27.96 -4.27 -0.70
CA SER A 421 29.17 -4.18 0.11
C SER A 421 30.16 -5.31 -0.22
N GLY A 422 29.67 -6.55 -0.33
CA GLY A 422 30.50 -7.70 -0.70
C GLY A 422 31.07 -7.60 -2.12
N ARG A 423 30.28 -7.10 -3.10
CA ARG A 423 30.76 -6.91 -4.48
C ARG A 423 31.75 -5.76 -4.60
N LEU A 424 31.50 -4.63 -3.94
CA LEU A 424 32.44 -3.52 -3.93
C LEU A 424 33.82 -3.93 -3.36
N ALA A 425 33.83 -4.77 -2.33
CA ALA A 425 35.09 -5.29 -1.78
C ALA A 425 35.89 -6.17 -2.77
N VAL A 426 35.21 -6.83 -3.73
CA VAL A 426 35.84 -7.71 -4.73
C VAL A 426 36.21 -6.93 -6.01
N ASP A 427 35.29 -6.08 -6.50
CA ASP A 427 35.35 -5.48 -7.83
C ASP A 427 36.11 -4.13 -7.84
N LEU A 428 36.27 -3.48 -6.68
CA LEU A 428 37.12 -2.28 -6.59
C LEU A 428 38.58 -2.68 -6.48
N PRO A 429 39.49 -2.07 -7.28
CA PRO A 429 40.91 -2.31 -7.15
C PRO A 429 41.36 -1.96 -5.73
N LYS A 430 42.24 -2.78 -5.15
CA LYS A 430 42.86 -2.54 -3.83
C LYS A 430 43.86 -1.39 -3.90
N VAL A 431 43.33 -0.18 -4.09
CA VAL A 431 44.11 1.05 -4.00
C VAL A 431 44.24 1.40 -2.52
N PRO A 432 45.39 1.85 -2.01
CA PRO A 432 45.48 2.36 -0.66
C PRO A 432 44.42 3.44 -0.42
N GLY A 433 43.48 3.19 0.51
CA GLY A 433 42.30 4.03 0.73
C GLY A 433 41.05 3.65 -0.07
N GLY A 434 41.10 2.69 -1.00
CA GLY A 434 40.00 2.37 -1.92
C GLY A 434 38.71 1.90 -1.26
N ALA A 435 38.79 1.14 -0.15
CA ALA A 435 37.61 0.70 0.59
C ALA A 435 36.94 1.84 1.39
N ALA A 436 37.76 2.75 1.96
CA ALA A 436 37.25 3.95 2.62
C ALA A 436 36.61 4.91 1.61
N ASN A 437 37.27 5.11 0.44
CA ASN A 437 36.77 5.95 -0.64
C ASN A 437 35.49 5.40 -1.27
N ALA A 438 35.27 4.09 -1.27
CA ALA A 438 34.04 3.49 -1.79
C ALA A 438 32.83 3.72 -0.86
N SER A 439 33.03 3.69 0.45
CA SER A 439 31.99 4.02 1.43
C SER A 439 31.71 5.53 1.45
N GLU A 440 32.74 6.38 1.26
CA GLU A 440 32.62 7.83 1.14
C GLU A 440 31.97 8.24 -0.19
N ALA A 441 32.27 7.55 -1.30
CA ALA A 441 31.62 7.78 -2.60
C ALA A 441 30.14 7.36 -2.60
N ALA A 442 29.79 6.30 -1.88
CA ALA A 442 28.39 5.97 -1.61
C ALA A 442 27.68 7.04 -0.77
N ALA A 443 28.44 7.88 -0.07
CA ALA A 443 27.96 9.01 0.73
C ALA A 443 27.84 10.34 -0.05
N GLY A 444 27.99 10.34 -1.39
CA GLY A 444 27.73 11.51 -2.24
C GLY A 444 28.95 12.33 -2.67
N THR A 445 30.16 11.80 -2.51
CA THR A 445 31.38 12.36 -3.11
C THR A 445 31.60 11.80 -4.53
N GLU A 446 32.15 12.60 -5.44
CA GLU A 446 32.46 12.16 -6.81
C GLU A 446 33.42 10.97 -6.79
N LEU A 447 33.01 9.85 -7.38
CA LEU A 447 33.86 8.66 -7.49
C LEU A 447 34.97 8.91 -8.52
N PRO A 448 36.25 8.64 -8.19
CA PRO A 448 37.33 8.72 -9.18
C PRO A 448 37.04 7.83 -10.40
N GLN A 449 37.32 8.35 -11.61
CA GLN A 449 37.02 7.63 -12.87
C GLN A 449 37.61 6.21 -12.94
N ILE A 450 38.76 5.99 -12.32
CA ILE A 450 39.42 4.67 -12.27
C ILE A 450 38.55 3.60 -11.55
N LEU A 451 37.63 4.03 -10.68
CA LEU A 451 36.73 3.15 -9.92
C LEU A 451 35.39 2.94 -10.60
N HIS A 452 35.04 3.73 -11.66
CA HIS A 452 33.74 3.65 -12.33
C HIS A 452 33.45 2.24 -12.89
N ALA A 453 34.45 1.58 -13.48
CA ALA A 453 34.27 0.25 -14.06
C ALA A 453 33.92 -0.80 -12.98
N GLY A 454 34.70 -0.87 -11.90
CA GLY A 454 34.47 -1.83 -10.80
C GLY A 454 33.16 -1.53 -10.07
N PHE A 455 32.85 -0.25 -9.83
CA PHE A 455 31.59 0.14 -9.20
C PHE A 455 30.38 -0.21 -10.07
N THR A 456 30.47 0.05 -11.39
CA THR A 456 29.43 -0.34 -12.34
C THR A 456 29.22 -1.85 -12.38
N GLN A 457 30.31 -2.62 -12.36
CA GLN A 457 30.26 -4.09 -12.30
C GLN A 457 29.53 -4.57 -11.06
N ALA A 458 29.86 -4.03 -9.88
CA ALA A 458 29.21 -4.37 -8.62
C ALA A 458 27.68 -4.06 -8.66
N MET A 459 27.29 -2.89 -9.20
CA MET A 459 25.88 -2.51 -9.34
C MET A 459 25.14 -3.40 -10.35
N SER A 460 25.80 -3.72 -11.47
CA SER A 460 25.29 -4.62 -12.51
C SER A 460 24.99 -6.02 -11.95
N GLU A 461 25.94 -6.61 -11.22
CA GLU A 461 25.78 -7.93 -10.61
C GLU A 461 24.74 -7.93 -9.47
N ALA A 462 24.66 -6.83 -8.72
CA ALA A 462 23.67 -6.66 -7.66
C ALA A 462 22.22 -6.72 -8.21
N LEU A 463 21.96 -6.29 -9.45
CA LEU A 463 20.65 -6.37 -10.10
C LEU A 463 20.21 -7.81 -10.44
N LEU A 464 21.13 -8.77 -10.47
CA LEU A 464 20.79 -10.17 -10.73
C LEU A 464 19.99 -10.78 -9.57
N LEU A 465 20.22 -10.33 -8.34
CA LEU A 465 19.48 -10.82 -7.17
C LEU A 465 17.99 -10.51 -7.24
N PRO A 466 17.54 -9.25 -7.42
CA PRO A 466 16.12 -8.96 -7.58
C PRO A 466 15.53 -9.58 -8.86
N ALA A 467 16.31 -9.75 -9.93
CA ALA A 467 15.86 -10.46 -11.13
C ALA A 467 15.53 -11.93 -10.83
N ALA A 468 16.42 -12.63 -10.11
CA ALA A 468 16.20 -14.02 -9.71
C ALA A 468 14.98 -14.17 -8.79
N VAL A 469 14.81 -13.26 -7.82
CA VAL A 469 13.68 -13.30 -6.88
C VAL A 469 12.36 -12.96 -7.59
N ALA A 470 12.35 -12.03 -8.54
CA ALA A 470 11.17 -11.75 -9.37
C ALA A 470 10.79 -12.97 -10.23
N PHE A 471 11.78 -13.69 -10.77
CA PHE A 471 11.55 -14.93 -11.50
C PHE A 471 10.98 -16.04 -10.60
N LEU A 472 11.48 -16.19 -9.36
CA LEU A 472 10.89 -17.10 -8.36
C LEU A 472 9.43 -16.73 -8.08
N GLY A 473 9.12 -15.43 -8.00
CA GLY A 473 7.73 -14.95 -7.91
C GLY A 473 6.86 -15.42 -9.08
N ALA A 474 7.39 -15.40 -10.30
CA ALA A 474 6.69 -15.91 -11.47
C ALA A 474 6.40 -17.42 -11.34
N LEU A 475 7.36 -18.20 -10.84
CA LEU A 475 7.18 -19.64 -10.61
C LEU A 475 6.10 -19.90 -9.56
N VAL A 476 6.05 -19.12 -8.48
CA VAL A 476 4.99 -19.22 -7.45
C VAL A 476 3.62 -18.97 -8.07
N VAL A 477 3.48 -17.93 -8.92
CA VAL A 477 2.22 -17.56 -9.56
C VAL A 477 1.74 -18.62 -10.57
N VAL A 478 2.65 -19.33 -11.22
CA VAL A 478 2.29 -20.45 -12.14
C VAL A 478 1.43 -21.51 -11.43
N TRP A 479 1.56 -21.68 -10.13
CA TRP A 479 0.80 -22.66 -9.36
C TRP A 479 -0.59 -22.16 -8.90
N TRP A 480 -1.02 -20.93 -9.26
CA TRP A 480 -2.38 -20.47 -8.95
C TRP A 480 -3.44 -21.34 -9.62
N GLU A 481 -4.49 -21.64 -8.85
CA GLU A 481 -5.67 -22.30 -9.39
C GLU A 481 -6.57 -21.32 -10.13
N ARG A 482 -7.33 -21.84 -11.07
CA ARG A 482 -8.39 -21.04 -11.74
C ARG A 482 -9.36 -20.52 -10.66
N PRO A 483 -9.83 -19.28 -10.79
CA PRO A 483 -10.82 -18.73 -9.87
C PRO A 483 -12.06 -19.63 -9.82
N LYS A 484 -12.39 -20.13 -8.64
CA LYS A 484 -13.66 -20.85 -8.43
C LYS A 484 -14.79 -19.82 -8.42
N PRO A 485 -15.97 -20.11 -9.03
CA PRO A 485 -17.13 -19.26 -8.85
C PRO A 485 -17.42 -19.14 -7.36
N PRO A 486 -17.76 -17.94 -6.84
CA PRO A 486 -18.11 -17.79 -5.44
C PRO A 486 -19.27 -18.71 -5.08
N ALA A 487 -19.30 -19.21 -3.85
CA ALA A 487 -20.30 -20.21 -3.41
C ALA A 487 -21.77 -19.75 -3.59
N TRP A 488 -21.99 -18.43 -3.62
CA TRP A 488 -23.30 -17.83 -3.90
C TRP A 488 -23.69 -17.81 -5.39
N ALA A 489 -22.70 -17.96 -6.30
CA ALA A 489 -22.93 -18.03 -7.75
C ALA A 489 -23.22 -19.47 -8.22
N LYS A 490 -23.20 -20.47 -7.33
CA LYS A 490 -23.74 -21.78 -7.69
C LYS A 490 -25.24 -21.59 -7.91
N PRO A 491 -25.79 -21.94 -9.10
CA PRO A 491 -27.22 -22.05 -9.25
C PRO A 491 -27.72 -22.93 -8.10
N ALA A 492 -28.79 -22.50 -7.41
CA ALA A 492 -29.49 -23.35 -6.46
C ALA A 492 -29.64 -24.69 -7.17
N ALA A 493 -29.07 -25.74 -6.57
CA ALA A 493 -29.06 -27.06 -7.17
C ALA A 493 -30.46 -27.33 -7.73
N ALA A 494 -30.52 -27.52 -9.04
CA ALA A 494 -31.74 -27.96 -9.71
C ALA A 494 -32.31 -29.11 -8.87
N GLY A 495 -33.55 -28.97 -8.53
CA GLY A 495 -34.26 -29.72 -7.52
C GLY A 495 -33.91 -31.19 -7.44
N ALA A 496 -33.97 -31.70 -6.23
CA ALA A 496 -33.92 -33.11 -5.93
C ALA A 496 -34.78 -33.89 -6.90
N PRO A 497 -34.26 -34.98 -7.51
CA PRO A 497 -35.10 -35.86 -8.28
C PRO A 497 -35.94 -36.72 -7.29
N GLY A 498 -37.23 -36.44 -7.20
CA GLY A 498 -38.08 -37.25 -6.34
C GLY A 498 -39.48 -36.70 -6.11
N ALA A 499 -40.21 -36.44 -7.18
CA ALA A 499 -41.68 -36.57 -7.15
C ALA A 499 -42.10 -37.21 -8.48
N GLN A 500 -42.05 -38.52 -8.51
CA GLN A 500 -42.77 -39.31 -9.50
C GLN A 500 -44.26 -39.08 -9.27
N THR A 501 -44.87 -38.20 -10.01
CA THR A 501 -46.32 -38.25 -10.24
C THR A 501 -46.53 -39.28 -11.33
N GLY A 502 -47.22 -40.37 -10.92
CA GLY A 502 -47.58 -41.46 -11.78
C GLY A 502 -48.33 -40.99 -13.03
N ALA A 503 -47.82 -41.39 -14.17
CA ALA A 503 -48.54 -41.33 -15.43
C ALA A 503 -49.57 -42.45 -15.46
N ALA A 504 -50.85 -42.10 -15.53
CA ALA A 504 -51.90 -42.99 -15.97
C ALA A 504 -52.02 -42.91 -17.51
N PRO A 505 -52.38 -44.01 -18.19
CA PRO A 505 -52.25 -44.14 -19.63
C PRO A 505 -53.37 -43.46 -20.43
N ALA A 506 -53.00 -43.05 -21.62
CA ALA A 506 -53.88 -42.48 -22.66
C ALA A 506 -55.05 -43.32 -23.04
N GLY A 507 -56.27 -42.77 -22.99
CA GLY A 507 -57.48 -43.26 -23.65
C GLY A 507 -57.93 -42.29 -24.72
N GLN A 508 -58.29 -42.85 -25.87
CA GLN A 508 -58.62 -42.16 -27.11
C GLN A 508 -59.96 -41.37 -27.04
N PRO A 509 -60.25 -40.55 -28.07
CA PRO A 509 -61.31 -39.52 -27.99
C PRO A 509 -62.67 -40.06 -28.44
N GLU A 510 -63.71 -39.62 -27.74
CA GLU A 510 -65.08 -39.68 -28.26
C GLU A 510 -65.70 -38.31 -28.39
N THR A 511 -66.24 -38.11 -29.56
CA THR A 511 -67.00 -36.98 -30.07
C THR A 511 -68.42 -36.91 -29.50
N VAL A 512 -69.00 -35.72 -29.59
CA VAL A 512 -70.42 -35.35 -29.72
C VAL A 512 -71.11 -34.73 -28.51
N GLY A 513 -71.60 -33.51 -28.78
CA GLY A 513 -72.88 -33.07 -28.24
C GLY A 513 -72.95 -31.67 -27.64
N ALA A 514 -73.36 -30.74 -28.44
CA ALA A 514 -73.87 -29.43 -28.09
C ALA A 514 -74.88 -29.41 -27.00
N THR A 515 -74.82 -28.41 -26.13
CA THR A 515 -75.95 -27.52 -25.78
C THR A 515 -75.58 -26.52 -24.73
N ALA A 516 -75.67 -25.24 -25.07
CA ALA A 516 -75.87 -24.15 -24.10
C ALA A 516 -77.35 -24.25 -23.60
N PRO A 517 -77.80 -23.58 -22.53
CA PRO A 517 -77.59 -22.16 -22.29
C PRO A 517 -77.63 -21.69 -20.80
N THR A 518 -77.26 -20.43 -20.66
CA THR A 518 -77.82 -19.28 -19.89
C THR A 518 -77.67 -19.14 -18.39
N HIS A 519 -77.33 -17.90 -18.11
CA HIS A 519 -77.53 -17.01 -16.93
C HIS A 519 -76.65 -17.28 -15.70
N GLY A 520 -75.93 -16.29 -15.23
CA GLY A 520 -76.36 -15.04 -14.67
C GLY A 520 -75.14 -14.16 -14.28
N ALA A 521 -75.25 -12.95 -14.65
CA ALA A 521 -74.49 -11.80 -14.31
C ALA A 521 -74.53 -11.48 -12.81
N HIS A 522 -73.41 -10.88 -12.35
CA HIS A 522 -73.38 -9.72 -11.49
C HIS A 522 -71.86 -9.37 -11.30
N ALA A 523 -71.37 -8.41 -11.97
CA ALA A 523 -71.38 -6.97 -11.66
C ALA A 523 -70.26 -6.60 -10.66
N ALA A 524 -69.23 -5.96 -11.27
CA ALA A 524 -68.30 -5.06 -10.57
C ALA A 524 -69.08 -3.85 -9.99
N PRO A 525 -68.47 -3.15 -9.08
CA PRO A 525 -68.30 -1.73 -9.35
C PRO A 525 -66.89 -1.21 -9.11
N ALA A 526 -66.53 -0.33 -10.03
CA ALA A 526 -65.52 0.70 -9.95
C ALA A 526 -66.16 1.99 -9.38
N PRO A 527 -65.48 3.13 -9.39
CA PRO A 527 -64.93 3.86 -8.27
C PRO A 527 -65.80 5.09 -7.95
N VAL A 528 -65.57 5.74 -6.81
CA VAL A 528 -66.17 7.06 -6.51
C VAL A 528 -65.07 7.99 -6.03
N ASP A 529 -64.82 8.97 -6.80
CA ASP A 529 -64.53 10.38 -6.80
C ASP A 529 -64.60 11.16 -5.48
N ALA A 530 -63.57 11.99 -5.31
CA ALA A 530 -63.56 13.48 -5.23
C ALA A 530 -64.14 14.17 -3.99
N VAL A 531 -63.21 14.88 -3.29
CA VAL A 531 -63.14 16.33 -2.95
C VAL A 531 -64.48 17.02 -2.54
N PRO A 532 -64.58 18.08 -1.73
CA PRO A 532 -63.56 19.11 -1.42
C PRO A 532 -63.69 19.86 -0.06
N HIS A 533 -62.80 20.82 0.10
CA HIS A 533 -62.92 22.16 0.70
C HIS A 533 -62.89 22.41 2.21
N GLY A 534 -62.10 23.41 2.52
CA GLY A 534 -62.15 24.29 3.66
C GLY A 534 -60.78 24.92 3.95
N SER A 535 -60.34 25.83 3.19
CA SER A 535 -60.09 27.25 3.28
C SER A 535 -60.27 27.86 4.67
N HIS A 536 -59.18 28.42 5.21
CA HIS A 536 -59.22 29.79 5.73
C HIS A 536 -57.80 30.36 5.73
N ALA A 537 -57.73 31.45 4.96
CA ALA A 537 -56.71 32.45 4.94
C ALA A 537 -56.94 33.43 6.11
N ALA A 538 -55.85 34.09 6.48
CA ALA A 538 -55.72 35.51 6.82
C ALA A 538 -54.32 35.67 7.38
N GLU A 539 -53.41 36.31 6.67
CA GLU A 539 -53.24 37.78 6.53
C GLU A 539 -52.84 38.36 7.90
N VAL A 540 -51.63 38.93 8.04
CA VAL A 540 -51.26 40.34 7.84
C VAL A 540 -49.82 40.55 8.36
N ALA A 541 -48.97 41.08 7.54
CA ALA A 541 -47.80 41.90 7.89
C ALA A 541 -48.33 43.35 8.19
N PRO A 542 -47.53 44.37 8.47
CA PRO A 542 -46.10 44.55 8.62
C PRO A 542 -45.67 45.54 9.72
N ALA A 543 -44.37 45.91 9.70
CA ALA A 543 -43.72 47.21 10.02
C ALA A 543 -43.57 47.53 11.54
N THR A 544 -42.50 48.09 11.98
CA THR A 544 -41.59 49.20 11.77
C THR A 544 -40.71 49.26 13.01
N ASP A 545 -39.50 49.47 12.89
CA ASP A 545 -38.69 50.71 12.80
C ASP A 545 -38.02 51.09 14.15
N ALA A 546 -36.82 51.65 14.03
CA ALA A 546 -36.04 52.50 14.92
C ALA A 546 -34.82 51.85 15.65
N GLY A 547 -33.66 52.17 15.09
CA GLY A 547 -32.43 52.36 15.88
C GLY A 547 -32.50 53.76 16.57
N PRO A 548 -31.39 54.37 16.99
CA PRO A 548 -29.97 54.03 17.09
C PRO A 548 -29.31 54.51 18.42
N GLY A 549 -27.98 54.37 18.55
CA GLY A 549 -27.13 55.10 19.52
C GLY A 549 -26.46 54.20 20.52
N GLU A 550 -25.24 54.24 20.85
CA GLU A 550 -24.17 55.22 20.90
C GLU A 550 -22.85 54.48 21.23
N GLU A 551 -21.78 54.87 20.58
CA GLU A 551 -20.37 54.72 21.01
C GLU A 551 -20.00 55.84 21.99
N PRO A 552 -18.71 55.89 22.44
CA PRO A 552 -17.86 55.14 23.33
C PRO A 552 -17.53 55.97 24.63
N PRO A 553 -16.45 55.94 25.40
CA PRO A 553 -15.03 56.03 25.03
C PRO A 553 -13.94 55.47 26.04
N HIS A 554 -12.70 55.33 25.47
CA HIS A 554 -11.36 55.68 26.05
C HIS A 554 -10.76 55.12 27.32
N GLY A 555 -9.47 54.76 27.19
CA GLY A 555 -8.42 54.82 28.17
C GLY A 555 -7.38 53.71 27.99
N VAL A 556 -6.31 53.78 27.20
CA VAL A 556 -4.99 54.45 27.35
C VAL A 556 -4.28 54.13 28.69
N HIS A 557 -3.18 53.38 28.56
CA HIS A 557 -1.83 53.54 29.12
C HIS A 557 -1.06 52.22 28.97
N ALA A 558 -0.05 52.13 28.11
CA ALA A 558 1.34 52.55 28.30
C ALA A 558 2.19 51.57 29.12
N ALA A 559 3.18 50.99 28.43
CA ALA A 559 4.34 50.28 28.95
C ALA A 559 5.23 51.21 29.82
N PRO A 560 6.24 50.72 30.56
CA PRO A 560 7.54 50.35 29.98
C PRO A 560 8.30 49.20 30.69
N VAL A 561 9.16 48.47 29.97
CA VAL A 561 10.65 48.45 29.90
C VAL A 561 11.41 47.93 31.14
N ALA A 562 12.31 46.95 30.86
CA ALA A 562 13.62 46.58 31.44
C ALA A 562 13.64 45.81 32.81
N ASP A 563 14.17 44.63 32.84
CA ASP A 563 15.59 44.23 32.84
C ASP A 563 15.79 42.84 32.21
#